data_f01eb03482810a541c38412154b41d2b
#
_entry.id   f01eb03482810a541c38412154b41d2b
#
_cell.length_a   1.000
_cell.length_b   1.000
_cell.length_c   1.000
_cell.angle_alpha   90.00
_cell.angle_beta   90.00
_cell.angle_gamma   90.00
#
_symmetry.space_group_name_H-M   'P 1'
#
loop_
_entity.id
_entity.type
_entity.pdbx_description
1 polymer ?
#
loop_
_entity_poly.entity_id
_entity_poly.type
_entity_poly.pdbx_seq_one_letter_code
_entity_poly.pdbx_strand_id
1 'polypeptide(L)'
;MGLVPGLGAGLVLGLALVAVVAACSPDAAPGVLPTPVPTAVAPSPSAPGEPTPVVPADEVRVTLGIYSGRSDPTWTLAGAEAAAVERAIQALPEAAGSPPEGGLGYHGFTVARGGSNVTAYLGTVWAGGGGPQVIRRDPERTVERLLLELGRTELTPEEIAEVEQSLDAAP
;
A
#
# COMPACT_ATOMS: atom_id res chain seq x y z
N MET A 1 -48.76 -9.33 16.67
CA MET A 1 -49.60 -8.57 15.74
C MET A 1 -48.94 -7.26 15.39
N GLY A 2 -48.57 -7.02 14.15
CA GLY A 2 -47.95 -5.78 13.68
C GLY A 2 -47.09 -6.03 12.46
N LEU A 3 -47.73 -6.28 11.34
CA LEU A 3 -47.14 -6.35 10.00
C LEU A 3 -47.09 -4.94 9.44
N VAL A 4 -45.93 -4.48 8.86
CA VAL A 4 -45.87 -3.35 7.94
C VAL A 4 -44.96 -3.74 6.78
N PRO A 5 -45.46 -3.78 5.54
CA PRO A 5 -44.65 -3.91 4.34
C PRO A 5 -44.38 -2.53 3.75
N GLY A 6 -43.11 -2.24 3.42
CA GLY A 6 -42.69 -1.05 2.65
C GLY A 6 -42.05 -1.48 1.34
N LEU A 7 -42.81 -1.55 0.26
CA LEU A 7 -42.35 -1.60 -1.13
C LEU A 7 -41.81 -0.22 -1.51
N GLY A 8 -40.61 -0.15 -2.07
CA GLY A 8 -40.04 1.02 -2.72
C GLY A 8 -39.31 0.60 -3.99
N ALA A 9 -40.04 0.49 -5.09
CA ALA A 9 -39.49 0.30 -6.44
C ALA A 9 -39.02 1.67 -6.97
N GLY A 10 -37.74 1.80 -7.33
CA GLY A 10 -37.17 2.95 -8.02
C GLY A 10 -36.36 2.52 -9.23
N LEU A 11 -37.06 2.40 -10.35
CA LEU A 11 -36.51 2.20 -11.70
C LEU A 11 -36.04 3.55 -12.22
N VAL A 12 -34.76 3.75 -12.54
CA VAL A 12 -34.31 4.84 -13.40
C VAL A 12 -33.40 4.29 -14.50
N LEU A 13 -34.00 4.25 -15.67
CA LEU A 13 -33.39 3.95 -16.94
C LEU A 13 -32.73 5.25 -17.46
N GLY A 14 -31.43 5.24 -17.73
CA GLY A 14 -30.72 6.36 -18.32
C GLY A 14 -29.74 5.89 -19.39
N LEU A 15 -30.24 5.74 -20.60
CA LEU A 15 -29.47 5.46 -21.81
C LEU A 15 -29.00 6.78 -22.40
N ALA A 16 -27.71 7.02 -22.54
CA ALA A 16 -27.15 8.09 -23.35
C ALA A 16 -26.01 7.56 -24.20
N LEU A 17 -26.36 7.30 -25.46
CA LEU A 17 -25.46 6.94 -26.55
C LEU A 17 -25.00 8.25 -27.22
N VAL A 18 -23.69 8.56 -27.19
CA VAL A 18 -23.11 9.63 -28.03
C VAL A 18 -22.06 9.01 -28.93
N ALA A 19 -22.40 8.91 -30.19
CA ALA A 19 -21.50 8.58 -31.27
C ALA A 19 -20.90 9.87 -31.82
N VAL A 20 -19.57 9.99 -31.82
CA VAL A 20 -18.84 11.04 -32.54
C VAL A 20 -18.09 10.38 -33.68
N VAL A 21 -18.56 10.67 -34.89
CA VAL A 21 -17.92 10.35 -36.16
C VAL A 21 -16.94 11.47 -36.46
N ALA A 22 -15.63 11.17 -36.54
CA ALA A 22 -14.65 12.11 -37.06
C ALA A 22 -14.18 11.68 -38.44
N ALA A 23 -14.35 12.60 -39.38
CA ALA A 23 -14.08 12.46 -40.80
C ALA A 23 -12.60 12.36 -41.12
N CYS A 24 -12.26 11.47 -42.03
CA CYS A 24 -10.99 11.42 -42.73
C CYS A 24 -10.86 12.60 -43.71
N SER A 25 -9.72 13.22 -43.77
CA SER A 25 -9.28 14.00 -44.93
C SER A 25 -7.89 13.48 -45.35
N PRO A 26 -7.74 13.07 -46.61
CA PRO A 26 -6.43 12.84 -47.19
C PRO A 26 -6.07 14.07 -48.03
N ASP A 27 -4.89 14.61 -47.92
CA ASP A 27 -4.11 15.05 -49.10
C ASP A 27 -2.73 15.62 -48.70
N ALA A 28 -1.80 15.41 -49.66
CA ALA A 28 -0.50 16.04 -49.88
C ALA A 28 0.76 15.39 -49.27
N ALA A 29 1.39 14.53 -50.05
CA ALA A 29 2.83 14.36 -50.18
C ALA A 29 3.36 15.35 -51.27
N PRO A 30 4.69 15.56 -51.51
CA PRO A 30 5.88 14.97 -50.91
C PRO A 30 7.00 15.99 -50.53
N GLY A 31 7.77 15.66 -49.57
CA GLY A 31 9.02 16.35 -49.31
C GLY A 31 9.95 15.40 -48.54
N VAL A 32 10.72 14.60 -49.28
CA VAL A 32 11.73 13.71 -48.72
C VAL A 32 12.93 14.53 -48.26
N LEU A 33 12.99 14.87 -46.97
CA LEU A 33 14.21 15.28 -46.32
C LEU A 33 14.84 14.04 -45.66
N PRO A 34 16.16 13.85 -45.77
CA PRO A 34 16.81 12.71 -45.17
C PRO A 34 16.72 12.81 -43.64
N THR A 35 16.01 11.86 -43.06
CA THR A 35 15.91 11.70 -41.62
C THR A 35 17.28 11.36 -41.05
N PRO A 36 17.79 12.08 -40.05
CA PRO A 36 18.99 11.65 -39.35
C PRO A 36 18.72 10.34 -38.66
N VAL A 37 19.52 9.34 -38.96
CA VAL A 37 19.50 8.02 -38.31
C VAL A 37 19.71 8.26 -36.81
N PRO A 38 18.78 7.85 -35.93
CA PRO A 38 19.04 7.93 -34.50
C PRO A 38 20.21 7.01 -34.19
N THR A 39 21.33 7.59 -33.78
CA THR A 39 22.44 6.85 -33.20
C THR A 39 21.88 6.09 -32.00
N ALA A 40 21.87 4.76 -32.09
CA ALA A 40 21.48 3.91 -31.01
C ALA A 40 22.37 4.24 -29.80
N VAL A 41 21.79 4.90 -28.81
CA VAL A 41 22.43 5.08 -27.50
C VAL A 41 22.50 3.68 -26.92
N ALA A 42 23.72 3.18 -26.81
CA ALA A 42 23.97 1.90 -26.14
C ALA A 42 23.38 1.99 -24.73
N PRO A 43 22.66 0.95 -24.25
CA PRO A 43 22.17 0.92 -22.89
C PRO A 43 23.37 1.04 -21.95
N SER A 44 23.41 2.07 -21.13
CA SER A 44 24.38 2.18 -20.05
C SER A 44 24.28 0.91 -19.18
N PRO A 45 25.40 0.28 -18.84
CA PRO A 45 25.37 -0.87 -17.94
C PRO A 45 24.71 -0.41 -16.63
N SER A 46 23.60 -1.07 -16.26
CA SER A 46 22.97 -0.88 -14.97
C SER A 46 24.03 -1.09 -13.89
N ALA A 47 24.21 -0.08 -13.06
CA ALA A 47 25.10 -0.19 -11.90
C ALA A 47 24.70 -1.45 -11.11
N PRO A 48 25.66 -2.21 -10.57
CA PRO A 48 25.35 -3.31 -9.69
C PRO A 48 24.45 -2.79 -8.57
N GLY A 49 23.25 -3.39 -8.43
CA GLY A 49 22.31 -2.98 -7.38
C GLY A 49 23.03 -3.00 -6.04
N GLU A 50 22.92 -1.95 -5.27
CA GLU A 50 23.43 -1.93 -3.91
C GLU A 50 22.86 -3.15 -3.18
N PRO A 51 23.70 -3.89 -2.46
CA PRO A 51 23.24 -5.05 -1.70
C PRO A 51 22.18 -4.57 -0.71
N THR A 52 20.96 -5.05 -0.85
CA THR A 52 19.91 -4.82 0.13
C THR A 52 20.45 -5.26 1.50
N PRO A 53 20.51 -4.40 2.50
CA PRO A 53 21.08 -4.77 3.79
C PRO A 53 20.27 -5.96 4.34
N VAL A 54 20.97 -7.07 4.56
CA VAL A 54 20.39 -8.27 5.16
C VAL A 54 20.12 -7.93 6.63
N VAL A 55 18.84 -7.83 7.01
CA VAL A 55 18.44 -7.65 8.41
C VAL A 55 18.75 -8.94 9.15
N PRO A 56 19.51 -8.90 10.25
CA PRO A 56 19.76 -10.07 11.10
C PRO A 56 18.45 -10.77 11.49
N ALA A 57 18.51 -12.10 11.72
CA ALA A 57 17.31 -12.89 11.96
C ALA A 57 16.57 -12.53 13.26
N ASP A 58 17.23 -11.85 14.16
CA ASP A 58 16.71 -11.35 15.45
C ASP A 58 16.27 -9.89 15.41
N GLU A 59 16.47 -9.23 14.28
CA GLU A 59 16.03 -7.85 14.03
C GLU A 59 14.82 -7.79 13.11
N VAL A 60 13.98 -6.80 13.34
CA VAL A 60 12.80 -6.50 12.54
C VAL A 60 12.90 -5.07 12.04
N ARG A 61 12.85 -4.87 10.72
CA ARG A 61 12.76 -3.54 10.13
C ARG A 61 11.31 -3.14 9.99
N VAL A 62 10.98 -1.96 10.48
CA VAL A 62 9.66 -1.35 10.34
C VAL A 62 9.75 -0.17 9.38
N THR A 63 8.81 -0.07 8.46
CA THR A 63 8.64 1.06 7.55
C THR A 63 7.24 1.62 7.74
N LEU A 64 7.12 2.90 8.02
CA LEU A 64 5.84 3.61 8.07
C LEU A 64 5.51 4.14 6.68
N GLY A 65 4.49 3.59 6.03
CA GLY A 65 4.00 4.08 4.76
C GLY A 65 3.13 5.32 4.94
N ILE A 66 3.65 6.49 4.57
CA ILE A 66 2.98 7.78 4.77
C ILE A 66 3.24 8.77 3.63
N TYR A 67 4.28 8.55 2.82
CA TYR A 67 4.66 9.50 1.80
C TYR A 67 4.44 9.00 0.38
N SER A 68 4.08 9.94 -0.50
CA SER A 68 4.08 9.75 -1.95
C SER A 68 5.24 10.55 -2.55
N GLY A 69 6.27 9.85 -3.07
CA GLY A 69 7.37 10.49 -3.80
C GLY A 69 8.61 10.89 -2.99
N ARG A 70 8.68 10.55 -1.71
CA ARG A 70 9.90 10.57 -0.89
C ARG A 70 10.01 9.29 -0.07
N SER A 71 11.19 9.05 0.52
CA SER A 71 11.41 7.87 1.36
C SER A 71 10.55 7.91 2.63
N ASP A 72 9.94 6.80 2.95
CA ASP A 72 9.19 6.59 4.18
C ASP A 72 10.13 6.44 5.39
N PRO A 73 9.69 6.86 6.59
CA PRO A 73 10.41 6.61 7.83
C PRO A 73 10.62 5.11 8.06
N THR A 74 11.83 4.77 8.50
CA THR A 74 12.19 3.37 8.72
C THR A 74 13.06 3.25 9.97
N TRP A 75 12.78 2.26 10.83
CA TRP A 75 13.58 1.95 12.02
C TRP A 75 13.71 0.45 12.21
N THR A 76 14.53 0.06 13.17
CA THR A 76 14.79 -1.36 13.50
C THR A 76 14.40 -1.63 14.94
N LEU A 77 13.66 -2.70 15.15
CA LEU A 77 13.33 -3.25 16.46
C LEU A 77 14.15 -4.51 16.69
N ALA A 78 14.59 -4.73 17.91
CA ALA A 78 15.37 -5.91 18.28
C ALA A 78 14.89 -6.50 19.61
N GLY A 79 15.29 -7.72 19.91
CA GLY A 79 15.06 -8.36 21.20
C GLY A 79 13.59 -8.39 21.63
N ALA A 80 13.28 -7.78 22.78
CA ALA A 80 11.95 -7.83 23.38
C ALA A 80 10.87 -7.11 22.54
N GLU A 81 11.23 -6.02 21.88
CA GLU A 81 10.31 -5.21 21.03
C GLU A 81 9.93 -5.99 19.77
N ALA A 82 10.91 -6.54 19.06
CA ALA A 82 10.65 -7.41 17.91
C ALA A 82 9.77 -8.59 18.27
N ALA A 83 10.06 -9.25 19.40
CA ALA A 83 9.26 -10.36 19.92
C ALA A 83 7.83 -9.94 20.33
N ALA A 84 7.64 -8.71 20.81
CA ALA A 84 6.31 -8.19 21.16
C ALA A 84 5.45 -7.99 19.90
N VAL A 85 6.02 -7.41 18.84
CA VAL A 85 5.32 -7.22 17.55
C VAL A 85 4.91 -8.57 16.96
N GLU A 86 5.81 -9.55 16.95
CA GLU A 86 5.51 -10.88 16.44
C GLU A 86 4.37 -11.57 17.19
N ARG A 87 4.43 -11.52 18.52
CA ARG A 87 3.37 -12.10 19.36
C ARG A 87 2.03 -11.41 19.11
N ALA A 88 2.00 -10.09 18.95
CA ALA A 88 0.81 -9.35 18.64
C ALA A 88 0.21 -9.80 17.29
N ILE A 89 1.05 -9.93 16.25
CA ILE A 89 0.61 -10.41 14.93
C ILE A 89 0.09 -11.86 15.00
N GLN A 90 0.80 -12.75 15.70
CA GLN A 90 0.43 -14.15 15.81
C GLN A 90 -0.85 -14.38 16.61
N ALA A 91 -1.16 -13.51 17.56
CA ALA A 91 -2.36 -13.57 18.37
C ALA A 91 -3.64 -13.20 17.61
N LEU A 92 -3.52 -12.54 16.46
CA LEU A 92 -4.67 -12.12 15.66
C LEU A 92 -5.36 -13.32 14.98
N PRO A 93 -6.70 -13.34 14.94
CA PRO A 93 -7.44 -14.37 14.23
C PRO A 93 -7.24 -14.27 12.72
N GLU A 94 -7.08 -15.43 12.09
CA GLU A 94 -7.08 -15.51 10.62
C GLU A 94 -8.46 -15.19 10.06
N ALA A 95 -8.49 -14.56 8.90
CA ALA A 95 -9.71 -14.12 8.25
C ALA A 95 -9.65 -14.36 6.75
N ALA A 96 -10.81 -14.54 6.15
CA ALA A 96 -10.98 -14.50 4.71
C ALA A 96 -11.10 -13.04 4.24
N GLY A 97 -10.70 -12.79 2.99
CA GLY A 97 -10.84 -11.48 2.36
C GLY A 97 -9.61 -11.08 1.58
N SER A 98 -9.55 -9.79 1.27
CA SER A 98 -8.40 -9.16 0.62
C SER A 98 -7.86 -8.04 1.51
N PRO A 99 -6.58 -7.67 1.36
CA PRO A 99 -6.05 -6.47 1.97
C PRO A 99 -6.87 -5.24 1.58
N PRO A 100 -6.97 -4.23 2.46
CA PRO A 100 -7.59 -2.96 2.10
C PRO A 100 -6.80 -2.28 0.99
N GLU A 101 -7.51 -1.52 0.14
CA GLU A 101 -6.86 -0.69 -0.88
C GLU A 101 -6.13 0.47 -0.20
N GLY A 102 -4.91 0.77 -0.68
CA GLY A 102 -4.14 1.91 -0.21
C GLY A 102 -4.73 3.23 -0.69
N GLY A 103 -4.60 4.27 0.14
CA GLY A 103 -5.00 5.64 -0.17
C GLY A 103 -3.79 6.57 -0.29
N LEU A 104 -4.06 7.89 -0.38
CA LEU A 104 -3.06 8.94 -0.18
C LEU A 104 -2.85 9.16 1.34
N GLY A 105 -1.65 9.56 1.73
CA GLY A 105 -1.27 9.74 3.13
C GLY A 105 -0.89 8.42 3.80
N TYR A 106 -1.27 8.24 5.06
CA TYR A 106 -0.96 7.02 5.79
C TYR A 106 -1.55 5.76 5.12
N HIS A 107 -0.70 4.77 4.87
CA HIS A 107 -1.07 3.49 4.26
C HIS A 107 -0.46 2.28 4.99
N GLY A 108 -0.21 2.44 6.29
CA GLY A 108 0.12 1.36 7.21
C GLY A 108 1.59 1.22 7.54
N PHE A 109 1.89 0.17 8.29
CA PHE A 109 3.24 -0.22 8.64
C PHE A 109 3.62 -1.52 7.93
N THR A 110 4.83 -1.56 7.38
CA THR A 110 5.43 -2.79 6.86
C THR A 110 6.52 -3.26 7.80
N VAL A 111 6.42 -4.51 8.23
CA VAL A 111 7.34 -5.20 9.13
C VAL A 111 8.10 -6.24 8.34
N ALA A 112 9.41 -6.07 8.18
CA ALA A 112 10.27 -6.95 7.40
C ALA A 112 11.21 -7.74 8.32
N ARG A 113 11.26 -9.07 8.16
CA ARG A 113 12.16 -9.97 8.88
C ARG A 113 12.54 -11.17 8.01
N GLY A 114 13.82 -11.47 7.93
CA GLY A 114 14.30 -12.71 7.29
C GLY A 114 13.80 -12.95 5.86
N GLY A 115 13.55 -11.87 5.09
CA GLY A 115 13.00 -11.94 3.73
C GLY A 115 11.47 -12.04 3.64
N SER A 116 10.77 -12.05 4.76
CA SER A 116 9.30 -11.98 4.83
C SER A 116 8.85 -10.57 5.19
N ASN A 117 7.75 -10.13 4.60
CA ASN A 117 7.12 -8.83 4.90
C ASN A 117 5.70 -9.05 5.39
N VAL A 118 5.32 -8.32 6.43
CA VAL A 118 3.95 -8.27 6.94
C VAL A 118 3.51 -6.81 6.95
N THR A 119 2.33 -6.51 6.42
CA THR A 119 1.75 -5.16 6.44
C THR A 119 0.57 -5.12 7.38
N ALA A 120 0.50 -4.06 8.20
CA ALA A 120 -0.62 -3.74 9.09
C ALA A 120 -1.25 -2.42 8.65
N TYR A 121 -2.52 -2.44 8.25
CA TYR A 121 -3.24 -1.25 7.78
C TYR A 121 -4.75 -1.43 7.93
N LEU A 122 -5.43 -0.40 8.40
CA LEU A 122 -6.90 -0.36 8.57
C LEU A 122 -7.47 -1.59 9.29
N GLY A 123 -6.82 -2.01 10.37
CA GLY A 123 -7.27 -3.15 11.16
C GLY A 123 -7.17 -4.50 10.44
N THR A 124 -6.31 -4.57 9.43
CA THR A 124 -5.99 -5.79 8.70
C THR A 124 -4.49 -5.98 8.67
N VAL A 125 -4.04 -7.20 8.94
CA VAL A 125 -2.63 -7.60 8.88
C VAL A 125 -2.48 -8.71 7.87
N TRP A 126 -1.54 -8.58 6.92
CA TRP A 126 -1.32 -9.60 5.89
C TRP A 126 0.15 -9.79 5.57
N ALA A 127 0.50 -11.00 5.20
CA ALA A 127 1.85 -11.30 4.71
C ALA A 127 1.96 -10.85 3.25
N GLY A 128 2.98 -10.03 2.94
CA GLY A 128 3.38 -9.70 1.57
C GLY A 128 4.30 -10.78 1.01
N GLY A 129 4.17 -11.08 -0.29
CA GLY A 129 5.02 -12.03 -0.97
C GLY A 129 4.24 -12.91 -1.96
N GLY A 130 4.94 -13.68 -2.80
CA GLY A 130 4.33 -14.49 -3.87
C GLY A 130 3.69 -15.81 -3.43
N GLY A 131 3.44 -16.02 -2.14
CA GLY A 131 2.81 -17.22 -1.57
C GLY A 131 1.32 -17.04 -1.23
N PRO A 132 0.69 -18.06 -0.64
CA PRO A 132 -0.66 -17.94 -0.11
C PRO A 132 -0.71 -16.79 0.90
N GLN A 133 -1.61 -15.83 0.67
CA GLN A 133 -1.71 -14.66 1.52
C GLN A 133 -2.52 -14.99 2.77
N VAL A 134 -1.86 -14.98 3.93
CA VAL A 134 -2.54 -15.09 5.23
C VAL A 134 -2.98 -13.71 5.65
N ILE A 135 -4.29 -13.55 5.84
CA ILE A 135 -4.91 -12.31 6.32
C ILE A 135 -5.37 -12.52 7.75
N ARG A 136 -5.14 -11.52 8.60
CA ARG A 136 -5.58 -11.49 10.01
C ARG A 136 -6.39 -10.23 10.28
N ARG A 137 -7.35 -10.31 11.17
CA ARG A 137 -8.18 -9.18 11.60
C ARG A 137 -7.68 -8.60 12.91
N ASP A 138 -7.51 -7.28 12.91
CA ASP A 138 -7.13 -6.46 14.06
C ASP A 138 -8.09 -5.26 14.17
N PRO A 139 -9.36 -5.47 14.54
CA PRO A 139 -10.37 -4.41 14.53
C PRO A 139 -10.03 -3.24 15.46
N GLU A 140 -9.25 -3.49 16.50
CA GLU A 140 -8.78 -2.45 17.44
C GLU A 140 -7.48 -1.79 16.99
N ARG A 141 -6.91 -2.21 15.85
CA ARG A 141 -5.64 -1.72 15.32
C ARG A 141 -4.48 -1.82 16.34
N THR A 142 -4.48 -2.89 17.10
CA THR A 142 -3.52 -3.12 18.19
C THR A 142 -2.08 -3.18 17.67
N VAL A 143 -1.86 -3.83 16.51
CA VAL A 143 -0.52 -3.93 15.89
C VAL A 143 -0.06 -2.58 15.38
N GLU A 144 -0.94 -1.82 14.71
CA GLU A 144 -0.61 -0.47 14.22
C GLU A 144 -0.27 0.47 15.39
N ARG A 145 -1.06 0.45 16.47
CA ARG A 145 -0.79 1.25 17.68
C ARG A 145 0.50 0.85 18.36
N LEU A 146 0.79 -0.44 18.46
CA LEU A 146 2.04 -0.94 19.02
C LEU A 146 3.25 -0.47 18.20
N LEU A 147 3.19 -0.55 16.87
CA LEU A 147 4.26 -0.13 15.97
C LEU A 147 4.49 1.38 16.06
N LEU A 148 3.42 2.18 16.13
CA LEU A 148 3.52 3.63 16.35
C LEU A 148 4.21 3.95 17.68
N GLU A 149 3.85 3.26 18.76
CA GLU A 149 4.43 3.50 20.08
C GLU A 149 5.93 3.17 20.09
N LEU A 150 6.31 2.04 19.49
CA LEU A 150 7.72 1.63 19.40
C LEU A 150 8.55 2.50 18.46
N GLY A 151 7.90 3.19 17.52
CA GLY A 151 8.55 4.10 16.56
C GLY A 151 8.55 5.57 16.96
N ARG A 152 7.92 5.98 18.08
CA ARG A 152 7.74 7.39 18.43
C ARG A 152 9.02 8.22 18.48
N THR A 153 10.14 7.64 18.85
CA THR A 153 11.44 8.34 18.92
C THR A 153 12.08 8.56 17.55
N GLU A 154 11.65 7.80 16.56
CA GLU A 154 12.15 7.84 15.17
C GLU A 154 11.29 8.70 14.24
N LEU A 155 10.11 9.13 14.72
CA LEU A 155 9.10 9.85 13.96
C LEU A 155 9.01 11.32 14.40
N THR A 156 8.67 12.18 13.44
CA THR A 156 8.36 13.58 13.73
C THR A 156 6.98 13.72 14.37
N PRO A 157 6.71 14.82 15.10
CA PRO A 157 5.37 15.08 15.66
C PRO A 157 4.25 15.10 14.61
N GLU A 158 4.55 15.57 13.39
CA GLU A 158 3.60 15.63 12.28
C GLU A 158 3.25 14.22 11.78
N GLU A 159 4.24 13.33 11.65
CA GLU A 159 4.03 11.95 11.25
C GLU A 159 3.22 11.18 12.29
N ILE A 160 3.52 11.39 13.56
CA ILE A 160 2.75 10.80 14.67
C ILE A 160 1.29 11.27 14.61
N ALA A 161 1.05 12.58 14.46
CA ALA A 161 -0.29 13.13 14.40
C ALA A 161 -1.10 12.60 13.23
N GLU A 162 -0.49 12.45 12.05
CA GLU A 162 -1.14 11.88 10.85
C GLU A 162 -1.56 10.42 11.09
N VAL A 163 -0.68 9.61 11.68
CA VAL A 163 -0.98 8.22 12.01
C VAL A 163 -2.07 8.13 13.07
N GLU A 164 -1.98 8.91 14.16
CA GLU A 164 -2.98 8.94 15.22
C GLU A 164 -4.36 9.33 14.68
N GLN A 165 -4.42 10.35 13.82
CA GLN A 165 -5.67 10.76 13.16
C GLN A 165 -6.27 9.61 12.33
N SER A 166 -5.42 8.88 11.60
CA SER A 166 -5.85 7.72 10.80
C SER A 166 -6.29 6.55 11.68
N LEU A 167 -5.63 6.33 12.82
CA LEU A 167 -5.98 5.26 13.77
C LEU A 167 -7.32 5.52 14.49
N ASP A 168 -7.66 6.78 14.68
CA ASP A 168 -8.89 7.18 15.37
C ASP A 168 -10.08 7.36 14.41
N ALA A 169 -9.81 7.45 13.10
CA ALA A 169 -10.85 7.42 12.09
C ALA A 169 -11.54 6.06 12.10
N ALA A 170 -12.88 6.06 12.11
CA ALA A 170 -13.66 4.83 11.99
C ALA A 170 -13.35 4.14 10.66
N PRO A 171 -13.26 2.80 10.63
CA PRO A 171 -13.09 2.03 9.41
C PRO A 171 -14.31 2.11 8.48
#